data_ee221ab6e9f3d6eb0088bc6c5d44cfcf
#
_entry.id   ee221ab6e9f3d6eb0088bc6c5d44cfcf
#
_cell.length_a   1.000
_cell.length_b   1.000
_cell.length_c   1.000
_cell.angle_alpha   90.00
_cell.angle_beta   90.00
_cell.angle_gamma   90.00
#
_symmetry.space_group_name_H-M   'P 1'
#
loop_
_entity.id
_entity.type
_entity.pdbx_description
1 polymer ?
#
loop_
_entity_poly.entity_id
_entity_poly.type
_entity_poly.pdbx_seq_one_letter_code
_entity_poly.pdbx_strand_id
1 'polypeptide(L)' 'MNSAFLKKWISAGGVKIKTHKDAKGKFGRILGEVWCFDTNVNQKMIEEHHAVEYHGQSKEEIAEQHLENRKKVILE' A
#
# COMPACT_ATOMS: atom_id res chain seq x y z
N MET A 1 8.13 1.45 -3.66
CA MET A 1 6.74 1.52 -4.13
C MET A 1 6.73 1.84 -5.62
N ASN A 2 5.91 1.14 -6.38
CA ASN A 2 5.78 1.39 -7.82
C ASN A 2 4.65 2.41 -8.07
N SER A 3 5.00 3.67 -8.24
CA SER A 3 4.02 4.74 -8.47
C SER A 3 3.33 4.65 -9.83
N ALA A 4 3.94 4.03 -10.83
CA ALA A 4 3.31 3.81 -12.14
C ALA A 4 2.13 2.84 -12.04
N PHE A 5 2.25 1.79 -11.24
CA PHE A 5 1.17 0.85 -10.97
C PHE A 5 -0.02 1.57 -10.31
N LEU A 6 0.24 2.38 -9.29
CA LEU A 6 -0.78 3.15 -8.61
C LEU A 6 -1.45 4.17 -9.53
N LYS A 7 -0.69 4.87 -10.36
CA LYS A 7 -1.22 5.84 -11.32
C LYS A 7 -2.17 5.21 -12.32
N LYS A 8 -1.89 3.98 -12.75
CA LYS A 8 -2.76 3.24 -13.65
C LYS A 8 -4.16 3.03 -13.04
N TRP A 9 -4.22 2.69 -11.76
CA TRP A 9 -5.49 2.53 -11.05
C TRP A 9 -6.22 3.86 -10.90
N ILE A 10 -5.52 4.92 -10.51
CA ILE A 10 -6.11 6.24 -10.30
C ILE A 10 -6.68 6.80 -11.60
N SER A 11 -5.98 6.63 -12.73
CA SER A 11 -6.42 7.15 -14.03
C SER A 11 -7.65 6.43 -14.59
N ALA A 12 -7.99 5.25 -14.07
CA ALA A 12 -9.22 4.56 -14.46
C ALA A 12 -10.50 5.26 -13.98
N GLY A 13 -10.39 6.18 -13.02
CA GLY A 13 -11.53 6.86 -12.42
C GLY A 13 -12.12 6.07 -11.25
N GLY A 14 -13.24 6.56 -10.71
CA GLY A 14 -13.94 5.88 -9.62
C GLY A 14 -13.17 5.80 -8.31
N VAL A 15 -12.23 6.71 -8.09
CA VAL A 15 -11.37 6.71 -6.90
C VAL A 15 -12.14 7.20 -5.67
N LYS A 16 -12.07 6.41 -4.60
CA LYS A 16 -12.57 6.80 -3.27
C LYS A 16 -11.48 6.52 -2.25
N ILE A 17 -11.37 7.37 -1.26
CA ILE A 17 -10.42 7.19 -0.17
C ILE A 17 -11.20 6.99 1.12
N LYS A 18 -10.95 5.87 1.79
CA LYS A 18 -11.47 5.62 3.14
C LYS A 18 -10.37 5.92 4.13
N THR A 19 -10.70 6.66 5.17
CA THR A 19 -9.73 7.03 6.21
C THR A 19 -10.06 6.33 7.51
N HIS A 20 -9.01 5.94 8.22
CA HIS A 20 -9.11 5.32 9.53
C HIS A 20 -8.14 6.01 10.49
N LYS A 21 -8.55 6.23 11.73
CA LYS A 21 -7.62 6.70 12.75
C LYS A 21 -6.68 5.57 13.13
N ASP A 22 -5.37 5.87 13.17
CA ASP A 22 -4.40 4.94 13.69
C ASP A 22 -4.47 4.93 15.22
N ALA A 23 -5.23 4.00 15.78
CA ALA A 23 -5.45 3.90 17.22
C ALA A 23 -4.17 3.54 17.98
N LYS A 24 -3.15 3.00 17.31
CA LYS A 24 -1.86 2.64 17.90
C LYS A 24 -0.83 3.76 17.79
N GLY A 25 -1.12 4.80 17.00
CA GLY A 25 -0.19 5.90 16.76
C GLY A 25 -0.23 6.95 17.87
N LYS A 26 0.94 7.35 18.35
CA LYS A 26 1.07 8.41 19.37
C LYS A 26 0.73 9.80 18.82
N PHE A 27 0.62 9.97 17.53
CA PHE A 27 0.53 11.26 16.85
C PHE A 27 -0.81 11.50 16.14
N GLY A 28 -1.82 10.69 16.39
CA GLY A 28 -3.13 10.84 15.78
C GLY A 28 -3.13 10.75 14.25
N ARG A 29 -2.28 9.89 13.70
CA ARG A 29 -2.17 9.71 12.23
C ARG A 29 -3.46 9.12 11.67
N ILE A 30 -3.77 9.50 10.43
CA ILE A 30 -4.88 8.94 9.68
C ILE A 30 -4.31 8.02 8.61
N LEU A 31 -4.84 6.78 8.58
CA LEU A 31 -4.49 5.80 7.55
C LEU A 31 -5.49 5.88 6.41
N GLY A 32 -5.03 5.83 5.18
CA GLY A 32 -5.88 5.89 4.00
C GLY A 32 -5.92 4.59 3.22
N GLU A 33 -7.11 4.18 2.83
CA GLU A 33 -7.33 3.10 1.88
C GLU A 33 -7.82 3.70 0.57
N VAL A 34 -7.15 3.36 -0.52
CA VAL A 34 -7.56 3.81 -1.86
C VAL A 34 -8.39 2.73 -2.51
N TRP A 35 -9.60 3.12 -2.94
CA TRP A 35 -10.51 2.23 -3.66
C TRP A 35 -10.74 2.76 -5.06
N CYS A 36 -10.73 1.88 -6.04
CA CYS A 36 -11.08 2.19 -7.42
C CYS A 36 -12.29 1.32 -7.77
N PHE A 37 -13.46 1.94 -7.86
CA PHE A 37 -14.74 1.25 -7.93
C PHE A 37 -14.87 0.25 -6.76
N ASP A 38 -14.98 -1.04 -7.00
CA ASP A 38 -15.11 -2.07 -5.97
C ASP A 38 -13.77 -2.71 -5.59
N THR A 39 -12.66 -2.20 -6.10
CA THR A 39 -11.33 -2.79 -5.86
C THR A 39 -10.54 -1.98 -4.85
N ASN A 40 -10.05 -2.65 -3.80
CA ASN A 40 -9.13 -2.05 -2.85
C ASN A 40 -7.73 -2.03 -3.48
N VAL A 41 -7.28 -0.84 -3.90
CA VAL A 41 -6.00 -0.66 -4.58
C VAL A 41 -4.82 -0.93 -3.63
N ASN A 42 -4.96 -0.59 -2.35
CA ASN A 42 -3.92 -0.89 -1.36
C ASN A 42 -3.64 -2.40 -1.31
N GLN A 43 -4.69 -3.20 -1.31
CA GLN A 43 -4.58 -4.66 -1.30
C GLN A 43 -3.93 -5.17 -2.59
N LYS A 44 -4.29 -4.60 -3.73
CA LYS A 44 -3.67 -4.95 -5.02
C LYS A 44 -2.18 -4.62 -5.04
N MET A 45 -1.80 -3.48 -4.49
CA MET A 45 -0.39 -3.10 -4.38
C MET A 45 0.41 -4.14 -3.58
N ILE A 46 -0.17 -4.65 -2.50
CA ILE A 46 0.46 -5.68 -1.66
C ILE A 46 0.56 -7.01 -2.42
N GLU A 47 -0.52 -7.45 -3.05
CA GLU A 47 -0.56 -8.71 -3.82
C GLU A 47 0.47 -8.73 -4.95
N GLU A 48 0.67 -7.60 -5.62
CA GLU A 48 1.62 -7.46 -6.73
C GLU A 48 3.03 -7.07 -6.27
N HIS A 49 3.29 -7.11 -4.97
CA HIS A 49 4.60 -6.84 -4.35
C HIS A 49 5.13 -5.41 -4.55
N HIS A 50 4.22 -4.44 -4.76
CA HIS A 50 4.57 -3.02 -4.88
C HIS A 50 4.47 -2.26 -3.56
N ALA A 51 3.89 -2.87 -2.54
CA ALA A 51 3.74 -2.28 -1.22
C ALA A 51 3.83 -3.34 -0.14
N VAL A 52 3.97 -2.89 1.09
CA VAL A 52 4.03 -3.74 2.28
C VAL A 52 2.87 -3.38 3.18
N GLU A 53 2.20 -4.40 3.73
CA GLU A 53 1.14 -4.20 4.70
C GLU A 53 1.71 -3.54 5.96
N TYR A 54 1.05 -2.46 6.42
CA TYR A 54 1.45 -1.77 7.64
C TYR A 54 0.56 -2.19 8.81
N HIS A 55 1.17 -2.71 9.85
CA HIS A 55 0.47 -3.12 11.08
C HIS A 55 1.21 -2.70 12.35
N GLY A 56 2.09 -1.69 12.23
CA GLY A 56 2.89 -1.19 13.34
C GLY A 56 4.24 -1.87 13.53
N GLN A 57 4.69 -2.65 12.56
CA GLN A 57 6.00 -3.30 12.59
C GLN A 57 7.15 -2.29 12.55
N SER A 58 8.35 -2.72 12.91
CA SER A 58 9.53 -1.86 12.95
C SER A 58 9.98 -1.43 11.55
N LYS A 59 10.76 -0.35 11.50
CA LYS A 59 11.35 0.13 10.24
C LYS A 59 12.25 -0.93 9.60
N GLU A 60 12.98 -1.69 10.41
CA GLU A 60 13.86 -2.75 9.97
C GLU A 60 13.08 -3.88 9.29
N GLU A 61 11.97 -4.29 9.90
CA GLU A 61 11.08 -5.31 9.32
C GLU A 61 10.49 -4.83 7.99
N ILE A 62 10.06 -3.58 7.92
CA ILE A 62 9.52 -2.99 6.70
C ILE A 62 10.58 -2.97 5.61
N ALA A 63 11.81 -2.59 5.93
CA ALA A 63 12.92 -2.56 4.99
C ALA A 63 13.20 -3.94 4.40
N GLU A 64 13.23 -4.98 5.24
CA GLU A 64 13.40 -6.36 4.78
C GLU A 64 12.27 -6.81 3.85
N GLN A 65 11.02 -6.47 4.19
CA GLN A 65 9.85 -6.80 3.38
C GLN A 65 9.91 -6.14 2.01
N HIS A 66 10.35 -4.88 1.94
CA HIS A 66 10.54 -4.18 0.67
C HIS A 66 11.65 -4.81 -0.18
N LEU A 67 12.74 -5.25 0.44
CA LEU A 67 13.82 -5.94 -0.28
C LEU A 67 13.33 -7.26 -0.88
N GLU A 68 12.56 -8.04 -0.14
CA GLU A 68 11.97 -9.27 -0.64
C GLU A 68 11.00 -9.01 -1.79
N ASN A 69 10.16 -7.98 -1.69
CA ASN A 69 9.24 -7.59 -2.74
C ASN A 69 9.99 -7.18 -4.01
N ARG A 70 11.09 -6.45 -3.87
CA ARG A 70 11.91 -6.02 -5.00
C ARG A 70 12.47 -7.21 -5.78
N LYS A 71 12.92 -8.25 -5.08
CA LYS A 71 13.38 -9.48 -5.73
C LYS A 71 12.27 -10.15 -6.53
N LYS A 72 11.07 -10.22 -5.98
CA LYS A 72 9.91 -10.83 -6.63
C LYS A 72 9.49 -10.07 -7.89
N VAL A 73 9.49 -8.75 -7.85
CA VAL A 73 9.14 -7.91 -9.00
C VAL A 73 10.17 -8.05 -10.12
N ILE A 74 11.46 -8.11 -9.79
CA ILE A 74 12.53 -8.25 -10.78
C ILE A 74 12.47 -9.61 -11.48
N LEU A 75 12.07 -10.66 -10.77
CA LEU A 75 12.01 -12.02 -11.30
C LEU A 75 10.75 -12.27 -12.17
N GLU A 76 9.75 -11.43 -12.04
CA GLU A 76 8.57 -11.46 -12.90
C GLU A 76 8.86 -10.82 -14.26
#